data_1835d9a3a45aa2dc681d4e3893e50b36
#
_entry.id   1835d9a3a45aa2dc681d4e3893e50b36
#
_cell.length_a   1.000
_cell.length_b   1.000
_cell.length_c   1.000
_cell.angle_alpha   90.00
_cell.angle_beta   90.00
_cell.angle_gamma   90.00
#
_symmetry.space_group_name_H-M   'P 1'
#
loop_
_entity.id
_entity.type
_entity.pdbx_description
1 polymer ?
#
loop_
_entity_poly.entity_id
_entity_poly.type
_entity_poly.pdbx_seq_one_letter_code
_entity_poly.pdbx_strand_id
1 'polypeptide(L)'
;MADLMPKSYYKRRKTDVTIGRDRTILVMSDLHAPYHDINAINEAIHWGQSSNVDTVILLGDVMDFHRISRYPSDPGTLSFAQEIEIGNQILFAIRENFRNAEIYYIEGNHEVRLDAYIQKNASEFYDLPDLRLERLLDLYAQEIQWVSDGFIHCGDMSFIHGHEMRGIGGVNPSRKLYTKMKKSAICGHLHRPESFYTRDGAGKLIQCHVVGHLGDPTPNYHPRNDWQHGFAVVEVTKKGNVYVENRTIS
;
A
#
# COMPACT_ATOMS: atom_id res chain seq x y z
N MET A 1 -12.27 43.14 7.20
CA MET A 1 -12.53 42.58 5.87
C MET A 1 -12.37 41.04 5.80
N ALA A 2 -11.80 40.37 6.81
CA ALA A 2 -11.68 38.89 6.84
C ALA A 2 -13.01 38.16 7.11
N ASP A 3 -14.01 38.79 7.70
CA ASP A 3 -15.29 38.16 8.10
C ASP A 3 -16.35 38.09 6.99
N LEU A 4 -16.06 38.60 5.80
CA LEU A 4 -17.01 38.60 4.68
C LEU A 4 -16.82 37.40 3.71
N MET A 5 -15.76 36.62 3.90
CA MET A 5 -15.54 35.46 3.05
C MET A 5 -16.25 34.22 3.63
N PRO A 6 -17.08 33.53 2.83
CA PRO A 6 -17.72 32.31 3.28
C PRO A 6 -16.66 31.26 3.63
N LYS A 7 -16.91 30.48 4.70
CA LYS A 7 -16.02 29.38 5.09
C LYS A 7 -15.99 28.33 3.99
N SER A 8 -14.80 27.85 3.64
CA SER A 8 -14.65 26.71 2.75
C SER A 8 -15.22 25.44 3.41
N TYR A 9 -16.09 24.72 2.71
CA TYR A 9 -16.62 23.42 3.13
C TYR A 9 -15.70 22.26 2.76
N TYR A 10 -14.52 22.54 2.18
CA TYR A 10 -13.57 21.51 1.80
C TYR A 10 -12.88 20.94 3.04
N LYS A 11 -13.30 19.76 3.49
CA LYS A 11 -12.58 19.00 4.51
C LYS A 11 -11.48 18.19 3.83
N ARG A 12 -10.22 18.61 3.95
CA ARG A 12 -9.09 17.74 3.67
C ARG A 12 -9.01 16.71 4.82
N ARG A 13 -9.29 15.45 4.52
CA ARG A 13 -8.90 14.35 5.37
C ARG A 13 -7.46 13.98 4.97
N LYS A 14 -6.47 14.40 5.74
CA LYS A 14 -5.11 13.85 5.69
C LYS A 14 -4.90 13.12 6.98
N THR A 15 -4.69 11.82 6.87
CA THR A 15 -4.38 10.94 8.00
C THR A 15 -2.92 10.49 7.95
N ASP A 16 -2.00 11.40 7.58
CA ASP A 16 -0.57 11.09 7.57
C ASP A 16 -0.15 10.60 8.96
N VAL A 17 0.52 9.46 9.00
CA VAL A 17 1.05 8.84 10.21
C VAL A 17 2.55 9.02 10.24
N THR A 18 3.09 9.43 11.38
CA THR A 18 4.56 9.45 11.58
C THR A 18 4.93 8.40 12.61
N ILE A 19 5.77 7.47 12.20
CA ILE A 19 6.32 6.42 13.07
C ILE A 19 7.74 6.77 13.52
N GLY A 20 8.14 6.22 14.66
CA GLY A 20 9.48 6.44 15.23
C GLY A 20 10.60 5.98 14.30
N ARG A 21 11.78 6.54 14.48
CA ARG A 21 13.04 6.04 13.86
C ARG A 21 13.53 4.79 14.60
N ASP A 22 14.64 4.23 14.13
CA ASP A 22 15.24 2.99 14.64
C ASP A 22 14.32 1.80 14.35
N ARG A 23 14.00 1.63 13.10
CA ARG A 23 13.05 0.63 12.60
C ARG A 23 13.67 -0.20 11.48
N THR A 24 13.33 -1.47 11.47
CA THR A 24 13.51 -2.37 10.33
C THR A 24 12.12 -2.73 9.81
N ILE A 25 11.81 -2.30 8.60
CA ILE A 25 10.47 -2.29 8.04
C ILE A 25 10.40 -3.26 6.86
N LEU A 26 9.48 -4.23 6.89
CA LEU A 26 9.09 -4.99 5.70
C LEU A 26 8.00 -4.21 4.96
N VAL A 27 8.20 -4.01 3.66
CA VAL A 27 7.25 -3.33 2.78
C VAL A 27 6.69 -4.33 1.78
N MET A 28 5.40 -4.58 1.83
CA MET A 28 4.64 -5.45 0.93
C MET A 28 3.58 -4.63 0.21
N SER A 29 3.29 -4.95 -1.05
CA SER A 29 2.34 -4.19 -1.87
C SER A 29 1.61 -5.06 -2.86
N ASP A 30 0.41 -4.64 -3.25
CA ASP A 30 -0.30 -5.16 -4.41
C ASP A 30 -0.45 -6.70 -4.35
N LEU A 31 -1.06 -7.19 -3.26
CA LEU A 31 -1.32 -8.61 -3.05
C LEU A 31 -2.53 -9.08 -3.87
N HIS A 32 -3.51 -8.17 -4.06
CA HIS A 32 -4.71 -8.41 -4.85
C HIS A 32 -5.48 -9.67 -4.44
N ALA A 33 -5.72 -9.87 -3.14
CA ALA A 33 -6.55 -10.98 -2.68
C ALA A 33 -7.93 -10.95 -3.39
N PRO A 34 -8.40 -12.04 -3.97
CA PRO A 34 -7.95 -13.45 -3.82
C PRO A 34 -6.91 -13.92 -4.85
N TYR A 35 -6.38 -13.03 -5.70
CA TYR A 35 -5.43 -13.35 -6.78
C TYR A 35 -3.96 -13.20 -6.36
N HIS A 36 -3.68 -13.38 -5.07
CA HIS A 36 -2.34 -13.29 -4.49
C HIS A 36 -1.46 -14.49 -4.88
N ASP A 37 -0.16 -14.28 -4.95
CA ASP A 37 0.82 -15.36 -5.12
C ASP A 37 1.36 -15.77 -3.75
N ILE A 38 1.03 -17.00 -3.35
CA ILE A 38 1.41 -17.57 -2.04
C ILE A 38 2.93 -17.67 -1.91
N ASN A 39 3.65 -18.02 -2.97
CA ASN A 39 5.10 -18.18 -2.94
C ASN A 39 5.79 -16.83 -2.78
N ALA A 40 5.33 -15.82 -3.52
CA ALA A 40 5.86 -14.47 -3.42
C ALA A 40 5.62 -13.86 -2.01
N ILE A 41 4.45 -14.08 -1.43
CA ILE A 41 4.15 -13.64 -0.04
C ILE A 41 5.05 -14.36 0.96
N ASN A 42 5.19 -15.69 0.84
CA ASN A 42 6.04 -16.48 1.74
C ASN A 42 7.50 -16.07 1.64
N GLU A 43 8.00 -15.73 0.46
CA GLU A 43 9.36 -15.22 0.26
C GLU A 43 9.54 -13.87 1.00
N ALA A 44 8.58 -12.95 0.86
CA ALA A 44 8.62 -11.67 1.57
C ALA A 44 8.58 -11.86 3.10
N ILE A 45 7.74 -12.77 3.59
CA ILE A 45 7.66 -13.10 5.03
C ILE A 45 8.99 -13.68 5.52
N HIS A 46 9.56 -14.64 4.80
CA HIS A 46 10.84 -15.25 5.16
C HIS A 46 11.97 -14.21 5.27
N TRP A 47 12.05 -13.29 4.31
CA TRP A 47 13.03 -12.19 4.35
C TRP A 47 12.78 -11.23 5.49
N GLY A 48 11.52 -10.89 5.76
CA GLY A 48 11.16 -10.06 6.90
C GLY A 48 11.60 -10.67 8.24
N GLN A 49 11.34 -11.97 8.43
CA GLN A 49 11.76 -12.70 9.62
C GLN A 49 13.30 -12.76 9.75
N SER A 50 14.00 -13.06 8.65
CA SER A 50 15.46 -13.12 8.63
C SER A 50 16.12 -11.76 8.90
N SER A 51 15.45 -10.67 8.55
CA SER A 51 15.88 -9.30 8.80
C SER A 51 15.48 -8.76 10.17
N ASN A 52 14.77 -9.57 11.00
CA ASN A 52 14.26 -9.17 12.31
C ASN A 52 13.42 -7.88 12.24
N VAL A 53 12.51 -7.78 11.30
CA VAL A 53 11.65 -6.59 11.14
C VAL A 53 10.78 -6.38 12.38
N ASP A 54 10.65 -5.15 12.79
CA ASP A 54 9.80 -4.69 13.90
C ASP A 54 8.54 -3.97 13.40
N THR A 55 8.46 -3.74 12.10
CA THR A 55 7.36 -3.02 11.46
C THR A 55 7.05 -3.65 10.10
N VAL A 56 5.77 -3.82 9.79
CA VAL A 56 5.30 -4.23 8.45
C VAL A 56 4.42 -3.12 7.89
N ILE A 57 4.67 -2.71 6.65
CA ILE A 57 3.83 -1.76 5.94
C ILE A 57 3.26 -2.42 4.68
N LEU A 58 1.94 -2.58 4.67
CA LEU A 58 1.17 -2.96 3.49
C LEU A 58 0.84 -1.67 2.72
N LEU A 59 1.43 -1.51 1.53
CA LEU A 59 1.31 -0.26 0.76
C LEU A 59 -0.01 -0.11 -0.01
N GLY A 60 -1.01 -0.93 0.27
CA GLY A 60 -2.30 -0.90 -0.42
C GLY A 60 -2.44 -1.98 -1.49
N ASP A 61 -3.62 -2.01 -2.09
CA ASP A 61 -4.06 -3.01 -3.04
C ASP A 61 -3.83 -4.44 -2.50
N VAL A 62 -4.10 -4.64 -1.18
CA VAL A 62 -4.12 -5.97 -0.56
C VAL A 62 -5.33 -6.75 -1.04
N MET A 63 -6.47 -6.06 -1.21
CA MET A 63 -7.71 -6.58 -1.78
C MET A 63 -7.80 -6.24 -3.27
N ASP A 64 -8.35 -7.14 -4.08
CA ASP A 64 -8.59 -6.82 -5.49
C ASP A 64 -9.95 -6.13 -5.71
N PHE A 65 -10.99 -6.56 -5.02
CA PHE A 65 -12.35 -6.04 -5.15
C PHE A 65 -12.86 -6.03 -6.60
N HIS A 66 -12.56 -7.11 -7.33
CA HIS A 66 -12.96 -7.24 -8.73
C HIS A 66 -14.49 -7.14 -8.91
N ARG A 67 -15.25 -7.80 -8.02
CA ARG A 67 -16.73 -7.83 -8.07
C ARG A 67 -17.39 -6.46 -8.01
N ILE A 68 -16.80 -5.52 -7.34
CA ILE A 68 -17.32 -4.15 -7.16
C ILE A 68 -16.54 -3.13 -7.99
N SER A 69 -15.68 -3.61 -8.89
CA SER A 69 -14.96 -2.75 -9.82
C SER A 69 -15.91 -2.18 -10.90
N ARG A 70 -15.42 -1.20 -11.64
CA ARG A 70 -16.15 -0.65 -12.80
C ARG A 70 -16.11 -1.54 -14.04
N TYR A 71 -15.29 -2.57 -14.02
CA TYR A 71 -15.14 -3.50 -15.12
C TYR A 71 -16.13 -4.66 -14.99
N PRO A 72 -16.56 -5.27 -16.11
CA PRO A 72 -17.41 -6.46 -16.06
C PRO A 72 -16.73 -7.57 -15.24
N SER A 73 -17.47 -8.13 -14.29
CA SER A 73 -17.01 -9.28 -13.51
C SER A 73 -17.56 -10.56 -14.12
N ASP A 74 -16.73 -11.60 -14.17
CA ASP A 74 -17.18 -12.94 -14.53
C ASP A 74 -18.12 -13.48 -13.43
N PRO A 75 -19.35 -13.94 -13.77
CA PRO A 75 -20.27 -14.52 -12.80
C PRO A 75 -19.69 -15.75 -12.05
N GLY A 76 -18.70 -16.41 -12.62
CA GLY A 76 -17.99 -17.56 -12.03
C GLY A 76 -16.94 -17.19 -10.98
N THR A 77 -16.63 -15.90 -10.78
CA THR A 77 -15.65 -15.48 -9.76
C THR A 77 -16.21 -15.59 -8.35
N LEU A 78 -15.32 -15.57 -7.37
CA LEU A 78 -15.68 -15.59 -5.94
C LEU A 78 -16.66 -14.47 -5.60
N SER A 79 -17.55 -14.72 -4.62
CA SER A 79 -18.42 -13.68 -4.08
C SER A 79 -17.62 -12.64 -3.30
N PHE A 80 -18.18 -11.46 -3.12
CA PHE A 80 -17.57 -10.41 -2.29
C PHE A 80 -17.25 -10.90 -0.87
N ALA A 81 -18.15 -11.69 -0.26
CA ALA A 81 -17.93 -12.26 1.07
C ALA A 81 -16.73 -13.23 1.11
N GLN A 82 -16.59 -14.07 0.08
CA GLN A 82 -15.43 -14.98 -0.03
C GLN A 82 -14.12 -14.21 -0.24
N GLU A 83 -14.15 -13.12 -0.99
CA GLU A 83 -12.99 -12.25 -1.18
C GLU A 83 -12.54 -11.63 0.15
N ILE A 84 -13.50 -11.10 0.95
CA ILE A 84 -13.23 -10.59 2.30
C ILE A 84 -12.65 -11.68 3.21
N GLU A 85 -13.21 -12.89 3.18
CA GLU A 85 -12.72 -14.02 3.96
C GLU A 85 -11.25 -14.35 3.65
N ILE A 86 -10.88 -14.42 2.36
CA ILE A 86 -9.51 -14.66 1.92
C ILE A 86 -8.58 -13.52 2.37
N GLY A 87 -9.02 -12.27 2.25
CA GLY A 87 -8.27 -11.12 2.73
C GLY A 87 -7.97 -11.21 4.22
N ASN A 88 -8.99 -11.57 5.03
CA ASN A 88 -8.82 -11.78 6.47
C ASN A 88 -7.82 -12.90 6.79
N GLN A 89 -7.86 -14.02 6.05
CA GLN A 89 -6.93 -15.13 6.24
C GLN A 89 -5.48 -14.71 5.93
N ILE A 90 -5.26 -13.92 4.87
CA ILE A 90 -3.92 -13.41 4.53
C ILE A 90 -3.41 -12.45 5.61
N LEU A 91 -4.23 -11.49 6.03
CA LEU A 91 -3.87 -10.53 7.06
C LEU A 91 -3.56 -11.23 8.40
N PHE A 92 -4.38 -12.22 8.77
CA PHE A 92 -4.12 -13.07 9.94
C PHE A 92 -2.80 -13.82 9.81
N ALA A 93 -2.49 -14.41 8.65
CA ALA A 93 -1.23 -15.10 8.40
C ALA A 93 -0.03 -14.14 8.52
N ILE A 94 -0.14 -12.91 8.00
CA ILE A 94 0.90 -11.88 8.16
C ILE A 94 1.08 -11.54 9.64
N ARG A 95 -0.01 -11.31 10.40
CA ARG A 95 0.05 -11.02 11.84
C ARG A 95 0.72 -12.15 12.62
N GLU A 96 0.35 -13.39 12.35
CA GLU A 96 0.92 -14.56 13.04
C GLU A 96 2.43 -14.72 12.79
N ASN A 97 2.91 -14.36 11.61
CA ASN A 97 4.34 -14.36 11.29
C ASN A 97 5.11 -13.19 11.91
N PHE A 98 4.43 -12.08 12.24
CA PHE A 98 5.02 -10.86 12.80
C PHE A 98 4.30 -10.41 14.07
N ARG A 99 4.14 -11.31 15.04
CA ARG A 99 3.33 -11.10 16.27
C ARG A 99 3.72 -9.87 17.07
N ASN A 100 4.99 -9.52 17.08
CA ASN A 100 5.53 -8.40 17.86
C ASN A 100 5.76 -7.14 17.02
N ALA A 101 5.52 -7.18 15.72
CA ALA A 101 5.72 -6.04 14.84
C ALA A 101 4.49 -5.11 14.84
N GLU A 102 4.72 -3.81 14.70
CA GLU A 102 3.67 -2.87 14.33
C GLU A 102 3.28 -3.12 12.86
N ILE A 103 1.99 -3.25 12.57
CA ILE A 103 1.52 -3.45 11.19
C ILE A 103 0.65 -2.28 10.78
N TYR A 104 0.97 -1.69 9.64
CA TYR A 104 0.25 -0.60 9.02
C TYR A 104 -0.28 -1.03 7.66
N TYR A 105 -1.49 -0.61 7.33
CA TYR A 105 -2.10 -0.85 6.04
C TYR A 105 -2.55 0.48 5.43
N ILE A 106 -1.88 0.91 4.36
CA ILE A 106 -2.22 2.11 3.59
C ILE A 106 -3.31 1.75 2.58
N GLU A 107 -4.30 2.62 2.44
CA GLU A 107 -5.35 2.48 1.45
C GLU A 107 -4.80 2.59 0.02
N GLY A 108 -5.04 1.57 -0.81
CA GLY A 108 -4.74 1.59 -2.23
C GLY A 108 -5.98 1.98 -3.07
N ASN A 109 -5.82 2.02 -4.38
CA ASN A 109 -6.94 2.36 -5.26
C ASN A 109 -7.98 1.24 -5.37
N HIS A 110 -7.64 0.00 -5.05
CA HIS A 110 -8.58 -1.11 -5.01
C HIS A 110 -9.44 -1.05 -3.75
N GLU A 111 -8.88 -0.69 -2.61
CA GLU A 111 -9.65 -0.49 -1.38
C GLU A 111 -10.69 0.63 -1.53
N VAL A 112 -10.35 1.73 -2.22
CA VAL A 112 -11.27 2.84 -2.51
C VAL A 112 -12.51 2.39 -3.32
N ARG A 113 -12.43 1.25 -4.02
CA ARG A 113 -13.59 0.71 -4.79
C ARG A 113 -14.79 0.44 -3.90
N LEU A 114 -14.59 0.01 -2.65
CA LEU A 114 -15.67 -0.28 -1.73
C LEU A 114 -16.49 0.97 -1.42
N ASP A 115 -15.83 2.03 -0.99
CA ASP A 115 -16.48 3.30 -0.69
C ASP A 115 -17.17 3.88 -1.94
N ALA A 116 -16.49 3.85 -3.09
CA ALA A 116 -17.04 4.33 -4.35
C ALA A 116 -18.27 3.53 -4.81
N TYR A 117 -18.25 2.20 -4.61
CA TYR A 117 -19.39 1.33 -4.94
C TYR A 117 -20.59 1.63 -4.07
N ILE A 118 -20.40 1.75 -2.75
CA ILE A 118 -21.48 2.06 -1.80
C ILE A 118 -22.05 3.44 -2.12
N GLN A 119 -21.22 4.46 -2.31
CA GLN A 119 -21.69 5.80 -2.65
C GLN A 119 -22.52 5.85 -3.92
N LYS A 120 -22.17 5.04 -4.91
CA LYS A 120 -22.84 5.02 -6.20
C LYS A 120 -24.13 4.20 -6.20
N ASN A 121 -24.15 3.06 -5.53
CA ASN A 121 -25.20 2.05 -5.69
C ASN A 121 -26.07 1.86 -4.44
N ALA A 122 -25.64 2.34 -3.27
CA ALA A 122 -26.30 2.14 -1.98
C ALA A 122 -25.91 3.27 -1.00
N SER A 123 -26.04 4.52 -1.44
CA SER A 123 -25.56 5.71 -0.69
C SER A 123 -26.19 5.85 0.70
N GLU A 124 -27.39 5.31 0.90
CA GLU A 124 -28.10 5.26 2.19
C GLU A 124 -27.38 4.39 3.24
N PHE A 125 -26.46 3.51 2.81
CA PHE A 125 -25.67 2.67 3.71
C PHE A 125 -24.24 3.20 3.93
N TYR A 126 -23.89 4.31 3.32
CA TYR A 126 -22.51 4.84 3.35
C TYR A 126 -22.01 5.14 4.77
N ASP A 127 -22.90 5.53 5.67
CA ASP A 127 -22.54 5.88 7.04
C ASP A 127 -22.57 4.68 8.01
N LEU A 128 -22.87 3.46 7.54
CA LEU A 128 -22.86 2.27 8.37
C LEU A 128 -21.41 1.85 8.71
N PRO A 129 -21.04 1.83 10.00
CA PRO A 129 -19.67 1.48 10.40
C PRO A 129 -19.25 0.07 9.96
N ASP A 130 -20.20 -0.88 9.96
CA ASP A 130 -19.93 -2.29 9.64
C ASP A 130 -19.61 -2.53 8.16
N LEU A 131 -19.89 -1.56 7.30
CA LEU A 131 -19.51 -1.59 5.87
C LEU A 131 -18.16 -0.92 5.60
N ARG A 132 -17.49 -0.41 6.62
CA ARG A 132 -16.13 0.13 6.47
C ARG A 132 -15.12 -1.00 6.30
N LEU A 133 -14.13 -0.77 5.44
CA LEU A 133 -13.12 -1.78 5.11
C LEU A 133 -12.42 -2.31 6.36
N GLU A 134 -12.03 -1.43 7.26
CA GLU A 134 -11.35 -1.79 8.51
C GLU A 134 -12.20 -2.69 9.42
N ARG A 135 -13.52 -2.66 9.27
CA ARG A 135 -14.45 -3.57 9.97
C ARG A 135 -14.61 -4.89 9.24
N LEU A 136 -14.80 -4.84 7.92
CA LEU A 136 -14.94 -6.04 7.10
C LEU A 136 -13.69 -6.93 7.16
N LEU A 137 -12.51 -6.31 7.23
CA LEU A 137 -11.22 -6.99 7.36
C LEU A 137 -10.76 -7.18 8.80
N ASP A 138 -11.61 -6.89 9.78
CA ASP A 138 -11.33 -7.07 11.22
C ASP A 138 -9.94 -6.56 11.65
N LEU A 139 -9.51 -5.41 11.07
CA LEU A 139 -8.16 -4.88 11.26
C LEU A 139 -7.86 -4.57 12.73
N TYR A 140 -8.88 -4.18 13.49
CA TYR A 140 -8.73 -3.87 14.90
C TYR A 140 -8.37 -5.12 15.74
N ALA A 141 -9.05 -6.25 15.54
CA ALA A 141 -8.74 -7.49 16.26
C ALA A 141 -7.37 -8.06 15.86
N GLN A 142 -6.92 -7.76 14.64
CA GLN A 142 -5.60 -8.13 14.15
C GLN A 142 -4.51 -7.12 14.51
N GLU A 143 -4.83 -6.06 15.26
CA GLU A 143 -3.90 -4.98 15.64
C GLU A 143 -3.19 -4.36 14.42
N ILE A 144 -3.91 -4.21 13.31
CA ILE A 144 -3.44 -3.57 12.09
C ILE A 144 -3.95 -2.13 12.04
N GLN A 145 -3.04 -1.17 11.92
CA GLN A 145 -3.39 0.25 11.82
C GLN A 145 -3.76 0.62 10.38
N TRP A 146 -5.01 0.98 10.18
CA TRP A 146 -5.52 1.48 8.90
C TRP A 146 -5.13 2.93 8.66
N VAL A 147 -4.58 3.22 7.47
CA VAL A 147 -4.20 4.58 7.04
C VAL A 147 -4.95 4.91 5.76
N SER A 148 -6.12 5.53 5.92
CA SER A 148 -6.97 5.97 4.83
C SER A 148 -6.55 7.36 4.34
N ASP A 149 -6.44 7.55 3.02
CA ASP A 149 -6.11 8.82 2.34
C ASP A 149 -4.88 9.53 2.96
N GLY A 150 -3.85 8.76 3.34
CA GLY A 150 -2.67 9.29 4.02
C GLY A 150 -1.38 8.55 3.69
N PHE A 151 -0.28 9.10 4.15
CA PHE A 151 1.07 8.56 4.01
C PHE A 151 1.62 8.13 5.38
N ILE A 152 2.55 7.18 5.37
CA ILE A 152 3.36 6.87 6.54
C ILE A 152 4.73 7.52 6.36
N HIS A 153 5.22 8.17 7.42
CA HIS A 153 6.54 8.76 7.44
C HIS A 153 7.40 8.11 8.51
N CYS A 154 8.61 7.69 8.14
CA CYS A 154 9.63 7.22 9.06
C CYS A 154 10.97 7.89 8.74
N GLY A 155 11.45 8.75 9.63
CA GLY A 155 12.61 9.58 9.32
C GLY A 155 12.39 10.42 8.05
N ASP A 156 13.29 10.27 7.08
CA ASP A 156 13.21 10.98 5.81
C ASP A 156 12.41 10.22 4.72
N MET A 157 12.00 8.98 5.00
CA MET A 157 11.24 8.14 4.06
C MET A 157 9.74 8.35 4.20
N SER A 158 9.06 8.41 3.07
CA SER A 158 7.60 8.41 2.97
C SER A 158 7.14 7.14 2.26
N PHE A 159 6.15 6.48 2.84
CA PHE A 159 5.50 5.29 2.31
C PHE A 159 4.12 5.67 1.81
N ILE A 160 3.81 5.34 0.57
CA ILE A 160 2.55 5.67 -0.11
C ILE A 160 2.14 4.50 -0.99
N HIS A 161 0.86 4.38 -1.34
CA HIS A 161 0.51 3.37 -2.35
C HIS A 161 1.06 3.76 -3.72
N GLY A 162 0.82 4.97 -4.20
CA GLY A 162 1.32 5.46 -5.49
C GLY A 162 0.23 5.99 -6.42
N HIS A 163 -1.01 5.53 -6.31
CA HIS A 163 -2.14 5.99 -7.13
C HIS A 163 -2.44 7.48 -6.93
N GLU A 164 -2.09 8.04 -5.77
CA GLU A 164 -2.24 9.45 -5.42
C GLU A 164 -1.32 10.34 -6.28
N MET A 165 -0.24 9.76 -6.79
CA MET A 165 0.78 10.47 -7.59
C MET A 165 0.51 10.32 -9.08
N ARG A 166 -0.60 10.88 -9.56
CA ARG A 166 -1.00 10.79 -10.98
C ARG A 166 0.16 11.02 -11.93
N GLY A 167 0.32 10.14 -12.92
CA GLY A 167 1.30 10.24 -13.99
C GLY A 167 2.71 9.71 -13.64
N ILE A 168 2.88 8.95 -12.57
CA ILE A 168 4.15 8.29 -12.26
C ILE A 168 4.40 7.02 -13.09
N GLY A 169 3.37 6.41 -13.67
CA GLY A 169 3.49 5.22 -14.52
C GLY A 169 4.30 5.44 -15.81
N GLY A 170 4.56 4.37 -16.55
CA GLY A 170 5.36 4.34 -17.77
C GLY A 170 6.86 4.28 -17.50
N VAL A 171 7.70 4.92 -18.33
CA VAL A 171 9.16 4.86 -18.23
C VAL A 171 9.69 5.64 -17.01
N ASN A 172 10.65 5.06 -16.27
CA ASN A 172 11.32 5.63 -15.10
C ASN A 172 10.35 6.09 -13.99
N PRO A 173 9.48 5.21 -13.47
CA PRO A 173 8.50 5.57 -12.47
C PRO A 173 9.10 6.07 -11.16
N SER A 174 10.21 5.51 -10.69
CA SER A 174 10.89 5.96 -9.47
C SER A 174 11.44 7.39 -9.59
N ARG A 175 11.94 7.77 -10.77
CA ARG A 175 12.32 9.16 -11.04
C ARG A 175 11.11 10.09 -11.10
N LYS A 176 9.99 9.63 -11.67
CA LYS A 176 8.75 10.42 -11.67
C LYS A 176 8.20 10.57 -10.26
N LEU A 177 8.27 9.53 -9.41
CA LEU A 177 7.95 9.62 -8.00
C LEU A 177 8.74 10.73 -7.33
N TYR A 178 10.07 10.80 -7.55
CA TYR A 178 10.89 11.92 -7.07
C TYR A 178 10.39 13.27 -7.56
N THR A 179 10.03 13.40 -8.85
CA THR A 179 9.57 14.70 -9.39
C THR A 179 8.29 15.20 -8.73
N LYS A 180 7.45 14.29 -8.22
CA LYS A 180 6.21 14.60 -7.49
C LYS A 180 6.47 14.85 -6.01
N MET A 181 7.18 13.95 -5.34
CA MET A 181 7.41 13.98 -3.90
C MET A 181 8.45 15.00 -3.47
N LYS A 182 9.51 15.23 -4.29
CA LYS A 182 10.65 16.09 -3.97
C LYS A 182 11.41 15.68 -2.70
N LYS A 183 11.20 14.47 -2.23
CA LYS A 183 11.81 13.85 -1.05
C LYS A 183 11.88 12.34 -1.23
N SER A 184 12.58 11.63 -0.34
CA SER A 184 12.65 10.17 -0.39
C SER A 184 11.27 9.55 -0.19
N ALA A 185 10.93 8.58 -1.06
CA ALA A 185 9.66 7.89 -1.02
C ALA A 185 9.76 6.47 -1.56
N ILE A 186 8.87 5.61 -1.11
CA ILE A 186 8.66 4.26 -1.61
C ILE A 186 7.17 4.06 -1.91
N CYS A 187 6.86 3.45 -3.05
CA CYS A 187 5.48 3.15 -3.45
C CYS A 187 5.35 1.78 -4.10
N GLY A 188 4.11 1.25 -4.15
CA GLY A 188 3.66 0.12 -4.94
C GLY A 188 2.97 0.54 -6.23
N HIS A 189 1.76 0.00 -6.46
CA HIS A 189 0.81 0.37 -7.52
C HIS A 189 1.25 0.07 -8.96
N LEU A 190 2.54 0.13 -9.25
CA LEU A 190 3.06 0.01 -10.61
C LEU A 190 3.58 -1.40 -10.92
N HIS A 191 3.63 -2.28 -9.92
CA HIS A 191 4.01 -3.68 -10.04
C HIS A 191 5.40 -3.93 -10.65
N ARG A 192 6.30 -2.91 -10.63
CA ARG A 192 7.63 -3.00 -11.24
C ARG A 192 8.70 -2.44 -10.32
N PRO A 193 9.59 -3.27 -9.77
CA PRO A 193 10.68 -2.81 -8.93
C PRO A 193 11.62 -1.86 -9.69
N GLU A 194 11.79 -0.66 -9.16
CA GLU A 194 12.74 0.32 -9.71
C GLU A 194 13.26 1.23 -8.60
N SER A 195 14.50 1.66 -8.71
CA SER A 195 15.14 2.57 -7.75
C SER A 195 15.80 3.76 -8.45
N PHE A 196 15.62 4.95 -7.89
CA PHE A 196 16.22 6.18 -8.36
C PHE A 196 16.90 6.92 -7.21
N TYR A 197 18.12 7.37 -7.44
CA TYR A 197 18.93 8.09 -6.46
C TYR A 197 19.35 9.46 -7.02
N THR A 198 19.31 10.48 -6.18
CA THR A 198 19.79 11.82 -6.51
C THR A 198 20.22 12.53 -5.22
N ARG A 199 20.78 13.74 -5.37
CA ARG A 199 21.05 14.64 -4.24
C ARG A 199 20.27 15.93 -4.42
N ASP A 200 19.84 16.50 -3.29
CA ASP A 200 19.30 17.86 -3.31
C ASP A 200 20.42 18.92 -3.37
N GLY A 201 20.02 20.20 -3.41
CA GLY A 201 20.97 21.31 -3.45
C GLY A 201 21.86 21.45 -2.22
N ALA A 202 21.54 20.80 -1.12
CA ALA A 202 22.34 20.72 0.10
C ALA A 202 23.25 19.47 0.14
N GLY A 203 23.22 18.64 -0.90
CA GLY A 203 24.01 17.41 -0.99
C GLY A 203 23.38 16.20 -0.27
N LYS A 204 22.19 16.33 0.33
CA LYS A 204 21.47 15.24 0.98
C LYS A 204 21.02 14.22 -0.05
N LEU A 205 21.24 12.93 0.23
CA LEU A 205 20.75 11.84 -0.61
C LEU A 205 19.21 11.80 -0.58
N ILE A 206 18.61 11.73 -1.75
CA ILE A 206 17.21 11.44 -1.96
C ILE A 206 17.10 10.15 -2.75
N GLN A 207 16.23 9.25 -2.30
CA GLN A 207 16.03 7.95 -2.93
C GLN A 207 14.54 7.67 -3.09
N CYS A 208 14.14 7.24 -4.27
CA CYS A 208 12.77 6.90 -4.57
C CYS A 208 12.70 5.48 -5.14
N HIS A 209 11.79 4.69 -4.62
CA HIS A 209 11.66 3.28 -4.96
C HIS A 209 10.21 2.97 -5.35
N VAL A 210 10.07 2.12 -6.34
CA VAL A 210 8.83 1.41 -6.64
C VAL A 210 9.09 -0.04 -6.30
N VAL A 211 8.23 -0.65 -5.51
CA VAL A 211 8.33 -2.08 -5.19
C VAL A 211 7.57 -2.93 -6.22
N GLY A 212 7.88 -4.21 -6.27
CA GLY A 212 7.09 -5.17 -7.03
C GLY A 212 5.73 -5.43 -6.38
N HIS A 213 4.99 -6.35 -6.96
CA HIS A 213 3.71 -6.80 -6.43
C HIS A 213 3.83 -8.22 -5.85
N LEU A 214 2.79 -8.67 -5.14
CA LEU A 214 2.71 -10.01 -4.55
C LEU A 214 1.43 -10.75 -4.99
N GLY A 215 0.79 -10.26 -6.06
CA GLY A 215 -0.35 -10.87 -6.73
C GLY A 215 0.04 -11.77 -7.90
N ASP A 216 -0.95 -12.31 -8.62
CA ASP A 216 -0.74 -13.09 -9.85
C ASP A 216 -0.01 -12.22 -10.90
N PRO A 217 1.15 -12.65 -11.42
CA PRO A 217 1.91 -11.89 -12.40
C PRO A 217 1.25 -11.84 -13.78
N THR A 218 0.28 -12.73 -14.06
CA THR A 218 -0.34 -12.89 -15.38
C THR A 218 -1.87 -12.89 -15.33
N PRO A 219 -2.51 -11.86 -14.73
CA PRO A 219 -3.95 -11.85 -14.62
C PRO A 219 -4.62 -11.81 -16.01
N ASN A 220 -5.78 -12.46 -16.14
CA ASN A 220 -6.49 -12.59 -17.40
C ASN A 220 -6.76 -11.26 -18.12
N TYR A 221 -6.95 -10.16 -17.38
CA TYR A 221 -7.20 -8.83 -17.96
C TYR A 221 -5.92 -8.14 -18.46
N HIS A 222 -4.74 -8.62 -18.08
CA HIS A 222 -3.45 -8.05 -18.52
C HIS A 222 -2.37 -9.13 -18.68
N PRO A 223 -2.58 -10.13 -19.57
CA PRO A 223 -1.73 -11.32 -19.66
C PRO A 223 -0.33 -11.05 -20.25
N ARG A 224 -0.12 -9.87 -20.84
CA ARG A 224 1.18 -9.43 -21.38
C ARG A 224 1.53 -8.11 -20.72
N ASN A 225 2.28 -8.19 -19.66
CA ASN A 225 2.72 -7.05 -18.86
C ASN A 225 4.21 -7.15 -18.55
N ASP A 226 4.75 -6.15 -17.92
CA ASP A 226 6.13 -6.08 -17.43
C ASP A 226 6.18 -6.11 -15.88
N TRP A 227 5.17 -6.72 -15.26
CA TRP A 227 5.05 -6.84 -13.82
C TRP A 227 6.08 -7.81 -13.26
N GLN A 228 6.55 -7.55 -12.07
CA GLN A 228 7.52 -8.37 -11.38
C GLN A 228 7.17 -8.50 -9.90
N HIS A 229 7.29 -9.70 -9.38
CA HIS A 229 7.20 -9.93 -7.94
C HIS A 229 8.33 -9.21 -7.21
N GLY A 230 8.01 -8.65 -6.06
CA GLY A 230 9.02 -8.00 -5.23
C GLY A 230 8.42 -7.33 -4.00
N PHE A 231 9.33 -7.03 -3.09
CA PHE A 231 9.07 -6.37 -1.82
C PHE A 231 10.30 -5.54 -1.44
N ALA A 232 10.24 -4.79 -0.34
CA ALA A 232 11.44 -4.13 0.15
C ALA A 232 11.63 -4.35 1.65
N VAL A 233 12.90 -4.31 2.09
CA VAL A 233 13.27 -4.14 3.49
C VAL A 233 13.91 -2.76 3.63
N VAL A 234 13.40 -1.98 4.58
CA VAL A 234 13.84 -0.60 4.83
C VAL A 234 14.34 -0.48 6.27
N GLU A 235 15.61 -0.12 6.42
CA GLU A 235 16.17 0.23 7.71
C GLU A 235 16.20 1.75 7.88
N VAL A 236 15.64 2.26 8.98
CA VAL A 236 15.71 3.67 9.37
C VAL A 236 16.42 3.77 10.72
N THR A 237 17.66 4.24 10.69
CA THR A 237 18.48 4.35 11.89
C THR A 237 17.98 5.42 12.86
N LYS A 238 18.47 5.39 14.11
CA LYS A 238 18.23 6.46 15.13
C LYS A 238 18.56 7.86 14.61
N LYS A 239 19.60 7.99 13.77
CA LYS A 239 20.02 9.26 13.17
C LYS A 239 19.13 9.68 11.98
N GLY A 240 18.24 8.80 11.52
CA GLY A 240 17.35 9.02 10.39
C GLY A 240 17.94 8.67 9.03
N ASN A 241 19.13 8.03 8.98
CA ASN A 241 19.64 7.47 7.73
C ASN A 241 18.72 6.33 7.29
N VAL A 242 18.48 6.23 5.99
CA VAL A 242 17.59 5.23 5.40
C VAL A 242 18.39 4.36 4.43
N TYR A 243 18.25 3.05 4.61
CA TYR A 243 18.78 2.03 3.71
C TYR A 243 17.61 1.23 3.16
N VAL A 244 17.55 1.06 1.86
CA VAL A 244 16.45 0.33 1.19
C VAL A 244 17.03 -0.80 0.38
N GLU A 245 16.58 -1.99 0.67
CA GLU A 245 16.82 -3.19 -0.10
C GLU A 245 15.53 -3.51 -0.89
N ASN A 246 15.45 -2.99 -2.12
CA ASN A 246 14.31 -3.23 -3.02
C ASN A 246 14.57 -4.52 -3.80
N ARG A 247 13.80 -5.57 -3.50
CA ARG A 247 14.03 -6.95 -3.98
C ARG A 247 13.05 -7.34 -5.05
N THR A 248 13.57 -8.02 -6.07
CA THR A 248 12.77 -8.77 -7.04
C THR A 248 12.78 -10.25 -6.65
N ILE A 249 11.64 -10.93 -6.83
CA ILE A 249 11.51 -12.38 -6.70
C ILE A 249 11.52 -12.96 -8.13
N SER A 250 12.37 -13.95 -8.38
CA SER A 250 12.54 -14.60 -9.69
C SER A 250 11.90 -15.97 -9.69
#